data_7d44e7b2659c25e922196cb6dda73e67
#
_entry.id   7d44e7b2659c25e922196cb6dda73e67
#
_cell.length_a   1.000
_cell.length_b   1.000
_cell.length_c   1.000
_cell.angle_alpha   90.00
_cell.angle_beta   90.00
_cell.angle_gamma   90.00
#
_symmetry.space_group_name_H-M   'P 1'
#
loop_
_entity.id
_entity.type
_entity.pdbx_description
1 polymer ?
#
loop_
_entity_poly.entity_id
_entity_poly.type
_entity_poly.pdbx_seq_one_letter_code
_entity_poly.pdbx_strand_id
1 'polypeptide(L)'
;MIELISEVSKMKRFMGLLIEEEQSPDSINKHAQNILNILKFSGLYSSTIKKLIDKIIKMGQEKIIDFDLMERGLKSVMLKKGNRKKNVEDYFLRIFTSLEFREKGIYGIEPETEDFGFDVEDVSIVPKKIFNKELYGLQVELIKLQEWLAKTGKTVIIVFEGRDSAGKGSTIKKFTENMNPKLFKVIQLGIPTPEDRADWWGRYKKQIEPGKINLFDRSWYNRGLIEPVAGYGTPEEYEDFMENVEDFENSLVENGDYLFKLWFSIEKETMIKRFKQRLSSPLKKWKYSPNDEKMVDLWDRFTEFKEKLFDRTSTVNHPWVILDSTDKRVSGLNAIRYVLQNIPYDGKNEEFLSKEFPEAITVLRPE
;
A
#
# COMPACT_ATOMS: atom_id res chain seq x y z
N MET A 1 -43.11 -7.20 14.07
CA MET A 1 -42.35 -5.97 13.76
C MET A 1 -40.97 -5.95 14.42
N ILE A 2 -40.85 -6.26 15.72
CA ILE A 2 -39.57 -6.32 16.44
C ILE A 2 -38.68 -7.47 15.93
N GLU A 3 -39.25 -8.64 15.62
CA GLU A 3 -38.50 -9.78 15.03
C GLU A 3 -37.98 -9.47 13.62
N LEU A 4 -38.78 -8.80 12.80
CA LEU A 4 -38.36 -8.41 11.43
C LEU A 4 -37.19 -7.41 11.46
N ILE A 5 -37.19 -6.47 12.41
CA ILE A 5 -36.09 -5.51 12.62
C ILE A 5 -34.83 -6.25 13.11
N SER A 6 -35.00 -7.27 13.97
CA SER A 6 -33.89 -8.12 14.43
C SER A 6 -33.27 -8.94 13.29
N GLU A 7 -34.08 -9.51 12.40
CA GLU A 7 -33.60 -10.26 11.24
C GLU A 7 -32.95 -9.38 10.18
N VAL A 8 -33.49 -8.20 9.93
CA VAL A 8 -32.88 -7.22 9.00
C VAL A 8 -31.53 -6.71 9.57
N SER A 9 -31.44 -6.52 10.89
CA SER A 9 -30.17 -6.16 11.55
C SER A 9 -29.15 -7.31 11.50
N LYS A 10 -29.59 -8.58 11.70
CA LYS A 10 -28.74 -9.76 11.51
C LYS A 10 -28.28 -9.91 10.05
N MET A 11 -29.17 -9.69 9.10
CA MET A 11 -28.86 -9.76 7.67
C MET A 11 -27.89 -8.64 7.23
N LYS A 12 -28.05 -7.43 7.74
CA LYS A 12 -27.12 -6.32 7.52
C LYS A 12 -25.73 -6.57 8.14
N ARG A 13 -25.69 -7.23 9.34
CA ARG A 13 -24.44 -7.69 9.95
C ARG A 13 -23.76 -8.76 9.11
N PHE A 14 -24.52 -9.73 8.58
CA PHE A 14 -24.01 -10.80 7.72
C PHE A 14 -23.50 -10.29 6.35
N MET A 15 -24.05 -9.19 5.85
CA MET A 15 -23.62 -8.55 4.60
C MET A 15 -22.53 -7.49 4.78
N GLY A 16 -21.98 -7.33 5.98
CA GLY A 16 -20.93 -6.33 6.27
C GLY A 16 -21.40 -4.87 6.14
N LEU A 17 -22.72 -4.63 6.22
CA LEU A 17 -23.34 -3.31 6.08
C LEU A 17 -23.58 -2.60 7.42
N LEU A 18 -23.29 -3.27 8.55
CA LEU A 18 -23.28 -2.68 9.88
C LEU A 18 -21.95 -3.08 10.55
N ILE A 19 -20.95 -2.26 10.39
CA ILE A 19 -19.82 -2.22 11.29
C ILE A 19 -20.22 -1.25 12.41
N GLU A 20 -20.70 -1.79 13.53
CA GLU A 20 -20.59 -1.11 14.81
C GLU A 20 -19.15 -1.30 15.31
N GLU A 21 -18.15 -0.77 14.59
CA GLU A 21 -16.91 -0.39 15.23
C GLU A 21 -17.24 0.85 16.05
N GLU A 22 -17.04 0.75 17.37
CA GLU A 22 -16.98 1.93 18.21
C GLU A 22 -15.95 2.87 17.57
N GLN A 23 -16.42 4.01 17.07
CA GLN A 23 -15.55 5.05 16.55
C GLN A 23 -14.75 5.59 17.73
N SER A 24 -13.59 5.00 18.00
CA SER A 24 -12.69 5.50 19.03
C SER A 24 -12.20 6.90 18.63
N PRO A 25 -11.83 7.76 19.58
CA PRO A 25 -11.24 9.06 19.30
C PRO A 25 -10.04 8.96 18.33
N ASP A 26 -9.27 7.88 18.42
CA ASP A 26 -8.11 7.64 17.53
C ASP A 26 -8.55 7.30 16.11
N SER A 27 -9.61 6.52 15.94
CA SER A 27 -10.20 6.24 14.64
C SER A 27 -10.72 7.51 13.96
N ILE A 28 -11.45 8.35 14.70
CA ILE A 28 -11.96 9.64 14.21
C ILE A 28 -10.82 10.56 13.76
N ASN A 29 -9.75 10.65 14.56
CA ASN A 29 -8.59 11.47 14.22
C ASN A 29 -7.86 10.94 12.98
N LYS A 30 -7.72 9.62 12.84
CA LYS A 30 -7.13 8.98 11.65
C LYS A 30 -7.92 9.33 10.39
N HIS A 31 -9.24 9.20 10.41
CA HIS A 31 -10.10 9.55 9.27
C HIS A 31 -10.07 11.05 8.96
N ALA A 32 -10.11 11.91 9.98
CA ALA A 32 -9.98 13.34 9.79
C ALA A 32 -8.64 13.72 9.14
N GLN A 33 -7.55 13.06 9.51
CA GLN A 33 -6.24 13.25 8.89
C GLN A 33 -6.23 12.80 7.43
N ASN A 34 -6.85 11.67 7.10
CA ASN A 34 -6.99 11.21 5.72
C ASN A 34 -7.76 12.22 4.86
N ILE A 35 -8.88 12.73 5.37
CA ILE A 35 -9.68 13.74 4.68
C ILE A 35 -8.88 15.04 4.51
N LEU A 36 -8.14 15.46 5.54
CA LEU A 36 -7.25 16.62 5.46
C LEU A 36 -6.22 16.47 4.33
N ASN A 37 -5.59 15.30 4.23
CA ASN A 37 -4.62 15.03 3.19
C ASN A 37 -5.24 15.11 1.78
N ILE A 38 -6.46 14.62 1.61
CA ILE A 38 -7.20 14.77 0.34
C ILE A 38 -7.49 16.25 0.04
N LEU A 39 -7.92 17.01 1.05
CA LEU A 39 -8.31 18.42 0.89
C LEU A 39 -7.14 19.36 0.59
N LYS A 40 -5.90 19.01 0.96
CA LYS A 40 -4.70 19.77 0.57
C LYS A 40 -4.57 19.97 -0.95
N PHE A 41 -5.14 19.05 -1.75
CA PHE A 41 -5.12 19.11 -3.21
C PHE A 41 -6.42 19.64 -3.84
N SER A 42 -7.38 20.09 -3.03
CA SER A 42 -8.70 20.53 -3.50
C SER A 42 -8.69 21.92 -4.15
N GLY A 43 -7.67 22.75 -3.86
CA GLY A 43 -7.63 24.16 -4.22
C GLY A 43 -8.42 25.07 -3.25
N LEU A 44 -8.91 24.53 -2.14
CA LEU A 44 -9.54 25.31 -1.05
C LEU A 44 -8.48 26.09 -0.27
N TYR A 45 -8.90 27.22 0.33
CA TYR A 45 -8.04 27.96 1.25
C TYR A 45 -7.84 27.20 2.58
N SER A 46 -6.66 27.29 3.17
CA SER A 46 -6.32 26.59 4.42
C SER A 46 -7.32 26.85 5.55
N SER A 47 -7.85 28.07 5.66
CA SER A 47 -8.88 28.42 6.66
C SER A 47 -10.21 27.67 6.42
N THR A 48 -10.57 27.45 5.17
CA THR A 48 -11.76 26.66 4.79
C THR A 48 -11.56 25.19 5.10
N ILE A 49 -10.39 24.65 4.77
CA ILE A 49 -10.04 23.24 5.05
C ILE A 49 -10.11 23.00 6.57
N LYS A 50 -9.52 23.89 7.39
CA LYS A 50 -9.58 23.77 8.85
C LYS A 50 -11.02 23.70 9.37
N LYS A 51 -11.89 24.63 8.93
CA LYS A 51 -13.31 24.62 9.33
C LYS A 51 -14.05 23.35 8.93
N LEU A 52 -13.74 22.79 7.75
CA LEU A 52 -14.33 21.53 7.30
C LEU A 52 -13.88 20.36 8.18
N ILE A 53 -12.60 20.26 8.49
CA ILE A 53 -12.06 19.20 9.36
C ILE A 53 -12.64 19.30 10.77
N ASP A 54 -12.69 20.50 11.37
CA ASP A 54 -13.28 20.68 12.69
C ASP A 54 -14.75 20.23 12.73
N LYS A 55 -15.54 20.55 11.67
CA LYS A 55 -16.94 20.12 11.55
C LYS A 55 -17.05 18.59 11.39
N ILE A 56 -16.18 17.98 10.59
CA ILE A 56 -16.15 16.53 10.35
C ILE A 56 -15.80 15.76 11.62
N ILE A 57 -14.82 16.22 12.40
CA ILE A 57 -14.46 15.61 13.68
C ILE A 57 -15.65 15.65 14.64
N LYS A 58 -16.31 16.80 14.77
CA LYS A 58 -17.49 16.93 15.62
C LYS A 58 -18.60 15.95 15.20
N MET A 59 -18.90 15.87 13.91
CA MET A 59 -19.93 14.95 13.40
C MET A 59 -19.56 13.48 13.60
N GLY A 60 -18.28 13.14 13.55
CA GLY A 60 -17.79 11.80 13.87
C GLY A 60 -17.96 11.46 15.36
N GLN A 61 -17.67 12.39 16.26
CA GLN A 61 -17.89 12.24 17.69
C GLN A 61 -19.38 12.04 18.03
N GLU A 62 -20.26 12.68 17.28
CA GLU A 62 -21.71 12.57 17.40
C GLU A 62 -22.28 11.33 16.65
N LYS A 63 -21.42 10.49 16.03
CA LYS A 63 -21.81 9.30 15.23
C LYS A 63 -22.77 9.61 14.08
N ILE A 64 -22.69 10.81 13.50
CA ILE A 64 -23.59 11.30 12.45
C ILE A 64 -23.13 10.88 11.06
N ILE A 65 -21.81 10.65 10.87
CA ILE A 65 -21.22 10.38 9.55
C ILE A 65 -20.52 9.03 9.47
N ASP A 66 -20.59 8.44 8.27
CA ASP A 66 -19.75 7.33 7.87
C ASP A 66 -18.49 7.90 7.19
N PHE A 67 -17.36 7.78 7.88
CA PHE A 67 -16.08 8.30 7.41
C PHE A 67 -15.61 7.63 6.12
N ASP A 68 -15.78 6.32 5.99
CA ASP A 68 -15.33 5.59 4.80
C ASP A 68 -16.13 6.01 3.57
N LEU A 69 -17.44 6.21 3.73
CA LEU A 69 -18.28 6.72 2.66
C LEU A 69 -17.89 8.14 2.28
N MET A 70 -17.60 9.00 3.27
CA MET A 70 -17.16 10.37 3.04
C MET A 70 -15.81 10.44 2.32
N GLU A 71 -14.82 9.67 2.75
CA GLU A 71 -13.51 9.62 2.10
C GLU A 71 -13.62 9.15 0.65
N ARG A 72 -14.38 8.10 0.40
CA ARG A 72 -14.63 7.57 -0.95
C ARG A 72 -15.30 8.60 -1.84
N GLY A 73 -16.36 9.23 -1.35
CA GLY A 73 -17.08 10.28 -2.09
C GLY A 73 -16.20 11.48 -2.39
N LEU A 74 -15.41 11.94 -1.42
CA LEU A 74 -14.48 13.05 -1.59
C LEU A 74 -13.38 12.72 -2.62
N LYS A 75 -12.79 11.53 -2.57
CA LYS A 75 -11.83 11.05 -3.57
C LYS A 75 -12.44 11.06 -4.97
N SER A 76 -13.68 10.57 -5.13
CA SER A 76 -14.41 10.58 -6.42
C SER A 76 -14.58 11.99 -6.97
N VAL A 77 -15.01 12.93 -6.13
CA VAL A 77 -15.23 14.33 -6.52
C VAL A 77 -13.92 15.03 -6.94
N MET A 78 -12.81 14.68 -6.29
CA MET A 78 -11.47 15.20 -6.64
C MET A 78 -11.02 14.81 -8.05
N LEU A 79 -11.58 13.73 -8.61
CA LEU A 79 -11.26 13.24 -9.96
C LEU A 79 -12.15 13.82 -11.04
N LYS A 80 -13.28 14.43 -10.71
CA LYS A 80 -14.17 15.02 -11.72
C LYS A 80 -13.46 16.09 -12.54
N LYS A 81 -13.73 16.10 -13.84
CA LYS A 81 -13.27 17.16 -14.75
C LYS A 81 -13.91 18.50 -14.34
N GLY A 82 -13.18 19.60 -14.49
CA GLY A 82 -13.66 20.94 -14.18
C GLY A 82 -12.97 21.61 -13.01
N ASN A 83 -13.66 22.55 -12.36
CA ASN A 83 -13.11 23.29 -11.23
C ASN A 83 -13.18 22.43 -9.96
N ARG A 84 -12.04 21.86 -9.58
CA ARG A 84 -11.91 20.96 -8.43
C ARG A 84 -12.38 21.61 -7.12
N LYS A 85 -12.04 22.87 -6.89
CA LYS A 85 -12.48 23.61 -5.71
C LYS A 85 -14.00 23.62 -5.61
N LYS A 86 -14.67 24.00 -6.70
CA LYS A 86 -16.14 24.03 -6.78
C LYS A 86 -16.75 22.64 -6.56
N ASN A 87 -16.17 21.61 -7.19
CA ASN A 87 -16.67 20.24 -7.03
C ASN A 87 -16.62 19.77 -5.57
N VAL A 88 -15.55 20.12 -4.83
CA VAL A 88 -15.39 19.78 -3.41
C VAL A 88 -16.34 20.60 -2.54
N GLU A 89 -16.51 21.89 -2.83
CA GLU A 89 -17.48 22.75 -2.14
C GLU A 89 -18.91 22.22 -2.30
N ASP A 90 -19.31 21.85 -3.53
CA ASP A 90 -20.63 21.27 -3.85
C ASP A 90 -20.84 19.92 -3.13
N TYR A 91 -19.80 19.10 -3.04
CA TYR A 91 -19.85 17.81 -2.35
C TYR A 91 -20.16 18.00 -0.85
N PHE A 92 -19.41 18.86 -0.15
CA PHE A 92 -19.65 19.11 1.25
C PHE A 92 -20.99 19.82 1.51
N LEU A 93 -21.40 20.71 0.63
CA LEU A 93 -22.71 21.34 0.72
C LEU A 93 -23.83 20.28 0.70
N ARG A 94 -23.79 19.33 -0.23
CA ARG A 94 -24.78 18.24 -0.32
C ARG A 94 -24.79 17.36 0.94
N ILE A 95 -23.61 16.95 1.45
CA ILE A 95 -23.54 16.15 2.67
C ILE A 95 -24.16 16.91 3.84
N PHE A 96 -23.74 18.13 4.08
CA PHE A 96 -24.23 18.89 5.24
C PHE A 96 -25.71 19.21 5.14
N THR A 97 -26.21 19.52 3.95
CA THR A 97 -27.66 19.72 3.72
C THR A 97 -28.44 18.42 3.97
N SER A 98 -27.97 17.28 3.48
CA SER A 98 -28.66 16.00 3.69
C SER A 98 -28.71 15.59 5.16
N LEU A 99 -27.69 15.92 5.95
CA LEU A 99 -27.65 15.67 7.39
C LEU A 99 -28.61 16.60 8.17
N GLU A 100 -28.67 17.87 7.81
CA GLU A 100 -29.66 18.81 8.38
C GLU A 100 -31.11 18.38 8.12
N PHE A 101 -31.38 17.78 6.94
CA PHE A 101 -32.71 17.21 6.63
C PHE A 101 -33.01 15.96 7.47
N ARG A 102 -32.02 15.12 7.75
CA ARG A 102 -32.20 13.92 8.63
C ARG A 102 -32.49 14.33 10.07
N GLU A 103 -31.81 15.32 10.61
CA GLU A 103 -32.10 15.87 11.96
C GLU A 103 -33.53 16.43 12.06
N LYS A 104 -34.10 16.92 10.95
CA LYS A 104 -35.47 17.44 10.89
C LYS A 104 -36.51 16.35 10.58
N GLY A 105 -36.13 15.07 10.55
CA GLY A 105 -37.04 13.94 10.33
C GLY A 105 -37.58 13.82 8.90
N ILE A 106 -36.96 14.48 7.94
CA ILE A 106 -37.32 14.39 6.52
C ILE A 106 -36.52 13.23 5.89
N TYR A 107 -37.11 12.03 5.92
CA TYR A 107 -36.58 10.83 5.28
C TYR A 107 -36.90 10.83 3.80
N GLY A 108 -35.93 10.68 2.90
CA GLY A 108 -36.22 10.41 1.50
C GLY A 108 -35.25 10.93 0.44
N ILE A 109 -34.11 11.50 0.82
CA ILE A 109 -33.05 11.75 -0.14
C ILE A 109 -31.84 10.92 0.31
N GLU A 110 -31.83 9.65 -0.06
CA GLU A 110 -30.56 8.97 -0.21
C GLU A 110 -29.79 9.75 -1.28
N PRO A 111 -28.52 10.14 -1.05
CA PRO A 111 -27.69 10.62 -2.15
C PRO A 111 -27.70 9.49 -3.17
N GLU A 112 -28.34 9.71 -4.32
CA GLU A 112 -28.19 8.81 -5.45
C GLU A 112 -26.69 8.63 -5.62
N THR A 113 -26.21 7.45 -5.24
CA THR A 113 -24.95 6.93 -5.75
C THR A 113 -25.24 6.67 -7.22
N GLU A 114 -25.30 7.73 -8.03
CA GLU A 114 -25.16 7.56 -9.46
C GLU A 114 -23.95 6.67 -9.62
N ASP A 115 -24.19 5.52 -10.20
CA ASP A 115 -23.19 4.58 -10.65
C ASP A 115 -22.34 5.33 -11.68
N PHE A 116 -21.41 6.13 -11.12
CA PHE A 116 -20.41 6.81 -11.92
C PHE A 116 -19.49 5.71 -12.41
N GLY A 117 -19.75 5.13 -13.58
CA GLY A 117 -19.01 4.04 -14.23
C GLY A 117 -17.49 4.22 -14.31
N PHE A 118 -16.91 4.78 -13.25
CA PHE A 118 -15.49 4.89 -12.96
C PHE A 118 -15.11 3.77 -12.01
N ASP A 119 -14.17 2.98 -12.45
CA ASP A 119 -13.44 2.04 -11.63
C ASP A 119 -12.93 2.79 -10.38
N VAL A 120 -13.64 2.67 -9.25
CA VAL A 120 -13.29 3.30 -7.95
C VAL A 120 -11.91 2.87 -7.45
N GLU A 121 -11.26 1.97 -8.18
CA GLU A 121 -9.98 1.35 -7.89
C GLU A 121 -8.78 2.26 -7.98
N ASP A 122 -8.78 3.20 -8.87
CA ASP A 122 -7.65 4.09 -9.13
C ASP A 122 -7.85 5.49 -8.55
N VAL A 123 -8.70 5.61 -7.50
CA VAL A 123 -8.88 6.87 -6.79
C VAL A 123 -7.66 7.11 -5.91
N SER A 124 -6.64 7.71 -6.49
CA SER A 124 -5.47 8.20 -5.77
C SER A 124 -5.73 9.60 -5.23
N ILE A 125 -5.28 9.85 -3.99
CA ILE A 125 -5.24 11.20 -3.42
C ILE A 125 -4.34 12.13 -4.23
N VAL A 126 -3.41 11.55 -5.00
CA VAL A 126 -2.49 12.30 -5.86
C VAL A 126 -3.07 12.42 -7.27
N PRO A 127 -3.35 13.64 -7.74
CA PRO A 127 -3.82 13.88 -9.10
C PRO A 127 -2.88 13.27 -10.13
N LYS A 128 -3.41 12.66 -11.19
CA LYS A 128 -2.61 11.99 -12.23
C LYS A 128 -1.49 12.87 -12.81
N LYS A 129 -1.74 14.17 -12.97
CA LYS A 129 -0.73 15.12 -13.48
C LYS A 129 0.43 15.27 -12.52
N ILE A 130 0.17 15.37 -11.22
CA ILE A 130 1.20 15.46 -10.17
C ILE A 130 1.94 14.13 -10.09
N PHE A 131 1.20 13.01 -10.03
CA PHE A 131 1.78 11.68 -10.04
C PHE A 131 2.75 11.46 -11.21
N ASN A 132 2.33 11.78 -12.43
CA ASN A 132 3.18 11.61 -13.61
C ASN A 132 4.43 12.49 -13.55
N LYS A 133 4.32 13.73 -13.03
CA LYS A 133 5.47 14.63 -12.87
C LYS A 133 6.47 14.08 -11.83
N GLU A 134 5.97 13.63 -10.67
CA GLU A 134 6.82 13.07 -9.62
C GLU A 134 7.45 11.75 -10.08
N LEU A 135 6.67 10.86 -10.71
CA LEU A 135 7.19 9.59 -11.25
C LEU A 135 8.29 9.84 -12.30
N TYR A 136 8.07 10.78 -13.22
CA TYR A 136 9.09 11.15 -14.21
C TYR A 136 10.40 11.60 -13.53
N GLY A 137 10.32 12.49 -12.53
CA GLY A 137 11.49 12.94 -11.79
C GLY A 137 12.23 11.79 -11.09
N LEU A 138 11.50 10.90 -10.45
CA LEU A 138 12.07 9.71 -9.80
C LEU A 138 12.68 8.73 -10.80
N GLN A 139 12.08 8.57 -11.97
CA GLN A 139 12.64 7.73 -13.05
C GLN A 139 13.93 8.32 -13.63
N VAL A 140 14.04 9.64 -13.72
CA VAL A 140 15.31 10.31 -14.08
C VAL A 140 16.39 10.01 -13.03
N GLU A 141 16.04 10.07 -11.74
CA GLU A 141 17.00 9.71 -10.67
C GLU A 141 17.39 8.23 -10.71
N LEU A 142 16.46 7.31 -11.04
CA LEU A 142 16.77 5.89 -11.22
C LEU A 142 17.75 5.64 -12.38
N ILE A 143 17.69 6.42 -13.45
CA ILE A 143 18.66 6.32 -14.55
C ILE A 143 20.06 6.75 -14.06
N LYS A 144 20.17 7.84 -13.29
CA LYS A 144 21.45 8.27 -12.71
C LYS A 144 22.03 7.20 -11.76
N LEU A 145 21.19 6.63 -10.89
CA LEU A 145 21.57 5.51 -10.03
C LEU A 145 22.09 4.34 -10.87
N GLN A 146 21.39 3.96 -11.93
CA GLN A 146 21.76 2.86 -12.80
C GLN A 146 23.14 3.09 -13.47
N GLU A 147 23.39 4.33 -13.96
CA GLU A 147 24.68 4.72 -14.52
C GLU A 147 25.81 4.65 -13.48
N TRP A 148 25.52 5.09 -12.27
CA TRP A 148 26.48 5.02 -11.15
C TRP A 148 26.81 3.57 -10.78
N LEU A 149 25.82 2.66 -10.72
CA LEU A 149 26.04 1.23 -10.49
C LEU A 149 26.91 0.62 -11.59
N ALA A 150 26.67 0.96 -12.84
CA ALA A 150 27.48 0.48 -13.95
C ALA A 150 28.96 0.94 -13.88
N LYS A 151 29.24 2.10 -13.29
CA LYS A 151 30.60 2.63 -13.09
C LYS A 151 31.29 2.02 -11.86
N THR A 152 30.55 1.83 -10.77
CA THR A 152 31.12 1.44 -9.47
C THR A 152 31.12 -0.07 -9.25
N GLY A 153 30.35 -0.82 -10.02
CA GLY A 153 30.13 -2.26 -9.82
C GLY A 153 29.30 -2.58 -8.57
N LYS A 154 28.75 -1.56 -7.87
CA LYS A 154 27.90 -1.76 -6.71
C LYS A 154 26.56 -2.38 -7.11
N THR A 155 25.97 -3.16 -6.22
CA THR A 155 24.72 -3.88 -6.43
C THR A 155 23.64 -3.31 -5.53
N VAL A 156 22.43 -3.22 -6.05
CA VAL A 156 21.24 -2.90 -5.26
C VAL A 156 20.28 -4.08 -5.27
N ILE A 157 19.86 -4.50 -4.10
CA ILE A 157 18.92 -5.59 -3.88
C ILE A 157 17.68 -5.00 -3.23
N ILE A 158 16.50 -5.17 -3.85
CA ILE A 158 15.24 -4.67 -3.33
C ILE A 158 14.26 -5.82 -3.19
N VAL A 159 13.82 -6.07 -1.96
CA VAL A 159 12.83 -7.09 -1.63
C VAL A 159 11.45 -6.42 -1.58
N PHE A 160 10.51 -6.91 -2.35
CA PHE A 160 9.12 -6.48 -2.38
C PHE A 160 8.24 -7.53 -1.72
N GLU A 161 7.82 -7.27 -0.48
CA GLU A 161 6.99 -8.15 0.31
C GLU A 161 5.65 -7.49 0.68
N GLY A 162 4.74 -8.28 1.19
CA GLY A 162 3.40 -7.82 1.55
C GLY A 162 2.31 -8.71 0.98
N ARG A 163 1.07 -8.42 1.36
CA ARG A 163 -0.10 -9.21 1.00
C ARG A 163 -0.37 -9.24 -0.51
N ASP A 164 -1.18 -10.19 -0.93
CA ASP A 164 -1.61 -10.24 -2.32
C ASP A 164 -2.43 -9.00 -2.68
N SER A 165 -2.32 -8.57 -3.94
CA SER A 165 -2.89 -7.32 -4.46
C SER A 165 -2.40 -6.01 -3.81
N ALA A 166 -1.43 -6.04 -2.90
CA ALA A 166 -0.90 -4.84 -2.23
C ALA A 166 -0.20 -3.85 -3.18
N GLY A 167 0.22 -4.28 -4.37
CA GLY A 167 0.80 -3.36 -5.36
C GLY A 167 2.27 -3.59 -5.67
N LYS A 168 2.88 -4.66 -5.17
CA LYS A 168 4.28 -5.03 -5.43
C LYS A 168 4.66 -4.97 -6.91
N GLY A 169 4.04 -5.79 -7.75
CA GLY A 169 4.36 -5.82 -9.19
C GLY A 169 4.08 -4.51 -9.94
N SER A 170 3.09 -3.71 -9.51
CA SER A 170 2.87 -2.38 -10.09
C SER A 170 3.96 -1.39 -9.71
N THR A 171 4.57 -1.53 -8.55
CA THR A 171 5.69 -0.71 -8.11
C THR A 171 6.98 -1.13 -8.81
N ILE A 172 7.24 -2.44 -8.91
CA ILE A 172 8.36 -2.97 -9.71
C ILE A 172 8.30 -2.43 -11.14
N LYS A 173 7.12 -2.43 -11.77
CA LYS A 173 6.95 -1.83 -13.09
C LYS A 173 7.34 -0.35 -13.13
N LYS A 174 6.95 0.46 -12.13
CA LYS A 174 7.33 1.87 -12.06
C LYS A 174 8.85 2.08 -11.93
N PHE A 175 9.53 1.20 -11.18
CA PHE A 175 10.99 1.20 -11.11
C PHE A 175 11.62 0.94 -12.47
N THR A 176 11.13 -0.06 -13.21
CA THR A 176 11.81 -0.62 -14.38
C THR A 176 11.41 -0.01 -15.72
N GLU A 177 10.30 0.74 -15.78
CA GLU A 177 9.64 1.19 -17.02
C GLU A 177 10.56 1.95 -17.98
N ASN A 178 11.49 2.77 -17.45
CA ASN A 178 12.40 3.59 -18.25
C ASN A 178 13.89 3.24 -18.04
N MET A 179 14.18 2.16 -17.31
CA MET A 179 15.54 1.70 -17.05
C MET A 179 16.08 0.87 -18.23
N ASN A 180 17.38 0.87 -18.41
CA ASN A 180 18.05 -0.04 -19.34
C ASN A 180 17.90 -1.51 -18.82
N PRO A 181 17.23 -2.39 -19.56
CA PRO A 181 16.97 -3.76 -19.11
C PRO A 181 18.23 -4.61 -18.88
N LYS A 182 19.39 -4.18 -19.39
CA LYS A 182 20.67 -4.86 -19.12
C LYS A 182 21.22 -4.57 -17.71
N LEU A 183 20.71 -3.54 -17.03
CA LEU A 183 21.22 -3.06 -15.74
C LEU A 183 20.25 -3.30 -14.58
N PHE A 184 19.17 -4.01 -14.80
CA PHE A 184 18.30 -4.51 -13.73
C PHE A 184 17.86 -5.95 -13.98
N LYS A 185 17.39 -6.62 -12.94
CA LYS A 185 16.76 -7.94 -13.03
C LYS A 185 15.55 -7.99 -12.12
N VAL A 186 14.42 -8.42 -12.66
CA VAL A 186 13.23 -8.76 -11.85
C VAL A 186 13.26 -10.26 -11.59
N ILE A 187 13.23 -10.63 -10.32
CA ILE A 187 13.33 -12.01 -9.86
C ILE A 187 12.01 -12.42 -9.23
N GLN A 188 11.35 -13.38 -9.83
CA GLN A 188 10.13 -13.99 -9.33
C GLN A 188 10.28 -15.51 -9.42
N LEU A 189 10.52 -16.15 -8.27
CA LEU A 189 10.71 -17.60 -8.21
C LEU A 189 9.36 -18.30 -7.96
N GLY A 190 9.18 -19.44 -8.63
CA GLY A 190 8.03 -20.31 -8.44
C GLY A 190 8.09 -21.12 -7.14
N ILE A 191 7.31 -22.20 -7.09
CA ILE A 191 7.31 -23.15 -5.98
C ILE A 191 8.71 -23.79 -5.88
N PRO A 192 9.31 -23.89 -4.68
CA PRO A 192 10.63 -24.48 -4.51
C PRO A 192 10.62 -25.98 -4.82
N THR A 193 11.66 -26.44 -5.54
CA THR A 193 11.95 -27.87 -5.72
C THR A 193 12.55 -28.45 -4.43
N PRO A 194 12.68 -29.80 -4.31
CA PRO A 194 13.39 -30.40 -3.18
C PRO A 194 14.83 -29.89 -3.03
N GLU A 195 15.53 -29.67 -4.15
CA GLU A 195 16.90 -29.13 -4.17
C GLU A 195 16.92 -27.67 -3.71
N ASP A 196 15.93 -26.86 -4.13
CA ASP A 196 15.76 -25.48 -3.65
C ASP A 196 15.47 -25.42 -2.13
N ARG A 197 14.74 -26.42 -1.60
CA ARG A 197 14.49 -26.53 -0.16
C ARG A 197 15.73 -26.88 0.63
N ALA A 198 16.57 -27.74 0.07
CA ALA A 198 17.84 -28.16 0.69
C ALA A 198 18.89 -27.03 0.71
N ASP A 199 18.86 -26.15 -0.29
CA ASP A 199 19.74 -24.98 -0.38
C ASP A 199 18.91 -23.70 -0.55
N TRP A 200 18.21 -23.31 0.54
CA TRP A 200 17.30 -22.15 0.52
C TRP A 200 18.01 -20.83 0.19
N TRP A 201 19.15 -20.60 0.80
CA TRP A 201 19.91 -19.37 0.60
C TRP A 201 20.54 -19.30 -0.78
N GLY A 202 21.14 -20.41 -1.25
CA GLY A 202 21.70 -20.52 -2.60
C GLY A 202 20.65 -20.35 -3.69
N ARG A 203 19.40 -20.80 -3.47
CA ARG A 203 18.28 -20.56 -4.38
C ARG A 203 18.14 -19.09 -4.76
N TYR A 204 18.28 -18.19 -3.80
CA TYR A 204 18.13 -16.74 -4.00
C TYR A 204 19.45 -16.07 -4.37
N LYS A 205 20.55 -16.43 -3.72
CA LYS A 205 21.88 -15.83 -3.94
C LYS A 205 22.32 -15.96 -5.40
N LYS A 206 22.10 -17.12 -6.04
CA LYS A 206 22.43 -17.36 -7.46
C LYS A 206 21.63 -16.51 -8.46
N GLN A 207 20.56 -15.86 -8.02
CA GLN A 207 19.75 -14.99 -8.88
C GLN A 207 20.28 -13.55 -8.90
N ILE A 208 21.07 -13.16 -7.92
CA ILE A 208 21.59 -11.79 -7.80
C ILE A 208 22.68 -11.59 -8.85
N GLU A 209 22.51 -10.58 -9.68
CA GLU A 209 23.49 -10.18 -10.68
C GLU A 209 24.28 -8.97 -10.16
N PRO A 210 25.60 -9.08 -9.99
CA PRO A 210 26.44 -7.96 -9.54
C PRO A 210 26.37 -6.76 -10.48
N GLY A 211 26.51 -5.54 -9.93
CA GLY A 211 26.50 -4.29 -10.71
C GLY A 211 25.12 -3.88 -11.23
N LYS A 212 24.06 -4.49 -10.75
CA LYS A 212 22.67 -4.26 -11.20
C LYS A 212 21.73 -3.95 -10.06
N ILE A 213 20.53 -3.49 -10.42
CA ILE A 213 19.39 -3.42 -9.51
C ILE A 213 18.62 -4.74 -9.62
N ASN A 214 18.61 -5.52 -8.54
CA ASN A 214 17.92 -6.79 -8.41
C ASN A 214 16.61 -6.60 -7.64
N LEU A 215 15.46 -6.80 -8.28
CA LEU A 215 14.14 -6.57 -7.71
C LEU A 215 13.44 -7.92 -7.48
N PHE A 216 13.28 -8.32 -6.23
CA PHE A 216 12.62 -9.57 -5.85
C PHE A 216 11.12 -9.35 -5.65
N ASP A 217 10.26 -9.86 -6.54
CA ASP A 217 8.80 -9.97 -6.31
C ASP A 217 8.54 -11.23 -5.50
N ARG A 218 8.48 -11.08 -4.19
CA ARG A 218 8.68 -12.09 -3.14
C ARG A 218 10.13 -12.58 -3.08
N SER A 219 10.57 -13.01 -1.93
CA SER A 219 11.97 -13.31 -1.67
C SER A 219 12.15 -14.54 -0.79
N TRP A 220 13.32 -14.68 -0.20
CA TRP A 220 13.63 -15.68 0.83
C TRP A 220 12.67 -15.64 2.00
N TYR A 221 12.03 -14.52 2.24
CA TYR A 221 11.01 -14.32 3.27
C TYR A 221 9.74 -15.17 3.07
N ASN A 222 9.55 -15.81 1.92
CA ASN A 222 8.50 -16.82 1.75
C ASN A 222 8.57 -17.90 2.84
N ARG A 223 9.76 -18.33 3.28
CA ARG A 223 9.95 -19.34 4.32
C ARG A 223 9.54 -18.83 5.71
N GLY A 224 9.74 -17.55 6.00
CA GLY A 224 9.30 -16.92 7.25
C GLY A 224 7.84 -16.49 7.28
N LEU A 225 7.14 -16.52 6.14
CA LEU A 225 5.80 -15.93 6.03
C LEU A 225 4.81 -16.85 5.31
N ILE A 226 4.89 -16.96 3.99
CA ILE A 226 3.89 -17.68 3.19
C ILE A 226 3.90 -19.18 3.49
N GLU A 227 5.07 -19.79 3.62
CA GLU A 227 5.17 -21.24 3.84
C GLU A 227 4.54 -21.67 5.17
N PRO A 228 4.84 -21.03 6.34
CA PRO A 228 4.18 -21.41 7.58
C PRO A 228 2.69 -21.04 7.62
N VAL A 229 2.30 -19.93 6.98
CA VAL A 229 0.88 -19.49 6.93
C VAL A 229 0.04 -20.48 6.14
N ALA A 230 0.51 -20.91 4.98
CA ALA A 230 -0.21 -21.83 4.09
C ALA A 230 0.03 -23.32 4.40
N GLY A 231 0.91 -23.64 5.35
CA GLY A 231 1.25 -25.02 5.72
C GLY A 231 2.16 -25.73 4.71
N TYR A 232 3.01 -24.99 3.99
CA TYR A 232 3.92 -25.54 2.99
C TYR A 232 5.32 -25.85 3.55
N GLY A 233 5.69 -25.24 4.68
CA GLY A 233 6.97 -25.44 5.38
C GLY A 233 6.78 -26.14 6.71
N THR A 234 7.87 -26.69 7.27
CA THR A 234 7.90 -27.26 8.61
C THR A 234 8.26 -26.20 9.67
N PRO A 235 7.94 -26.46 10.97
CA PRO A 235 8.39 -25.58 12.03
C PRO A 235 9.91 -25.44 12.11
N GLU A 236 10.65 -26.49 11.82
CA GLU A 236 12.12 -26.53 11.84
C GLU A 236 12.67 -25.63 10.71
N GLU A 237 12.12 -25.70 9.51
CA GLU A 237 12.51 -24.82 8.39
C GLU A 237 12.23 -23.34 8.69
N TYR A 238 11.16 -23.06 9.42
CA TYR A 238 10.80 -21.70 9.84
C TYR A 238 11.80 -21.16 10.86
N GLU A 239 12.12 -21.93 11.91
CA GLU A 239 13.07 -21.50 12.95
C GLU A 239 14.49 -21.36 12.38
N ASP A 240 14.97 -22.33 11.59
CA ASP A 240 16.25 -22.22 10.88
C ASP A 240 16.33 -20.94 10.03
N PHE A 241 15.25 -20.61 9.32
CA PHE A 241 15.19 -19.37 8.55
C PHE A 241 15.30 -18.14 9.45
N MET A 242 14.54 -18.09 10.55
CA MET A 242 14.53 -16.94 11.46
C MET A 242 15.86 -16.73 12.19
N GLU A 243 16.62 -17.80 12.42
CA GLU A 243 17.94 -17.74 13.05
C GLU A 243 19.03 -17.27 12.08
N ASN A 244 18.92 -17.60 10.79
CA ASN A 244 20.01 -17.41 9.82
C ASN A 244 19.77 -16.28 8.80
N VAL A 245 18.59 -15.66 8.77
CA VAL A 245 18.26 -14.65 7.74
C VAL A 245 19.13 -13.40 7.85
N GLU A 246 19.47 -12.95 9.04
CA GLU A 246 20.32 -11.78 9.23
C GLU A 246 21.74 -12.01 8.71
N ASP A 247 22.34 -13.16 9.00
CA ASP A 247 23.66 -13.53 8.50
C ASP A 247 23.66 -13.62 6.97
N PHE A 248 22.61 -14.20 6.39
CA PHE A 248 22.43 -14.22 4.94
C PHE A 248 22.38 -12.79 4.37
N GLU A 249 21.56 -11.91 4.92
CA GLU A 249 21.41 -10.52 4.45
C GLU A 249 22.71 -9.74 4.59
N ASN A 250 23.42 -9.90 5.71
CA ASN A 250 24.75 -9.31 5.91
C ASN A 250 25.74 -9.79 4.82
N SER A 251 25.72 -11.08 4.48
CA SER A 251 26.58 -11.64 3.42
C SER A 251 26.30 -11.07 2.02
N LEU A 252 25.11 -10.52 1.79
CA LEU A 252 24.74 -9.89 0.50
C LEU A 252 25.31 -8.49 0.34
N VAL A 253 25.66 -7.82 1.44
CA VAL A 253 26.12 -6.43 1.46
C VAL A 253 27.56 -6.24 1.92
N GLU A 254 28.29 -7.31 2.17
CA GLU A 254 29.72 -7.30 2.62
C GLU A 254 30.62 -6.43 1.72
N ASN A 255 30.34 -6.37 0.43
CA ASN A 255 31.07 -5.56 -0.55
C ASN A 255 30.64 -4.09 -0.59
N GLY A 256 29.81 -3.62 0.35
CA GLY A 256 29.21 -2.30 0.37
C GLY A 256 28.09 -2.17 -0.67
N ASP A 257 27.41 -3.25 -0.98
CA ASP A 257 26.16 -3.30 -1.75
C ASP A 257 24.97 -2.84 -0.89
N TYR A 258 23.81 -2.70 -1.49
CA TYR A 258 22.65 -2.13 -0.82
C TYR A 258 21.49 -3.11 -0.79
N LEU A 259 20.89 -3.31 0.38
CA LEU A 259 19.70 -4.12 0.57
C LEU A 259 18.55 -3.27 1.13
N PHE A 260 17.40 -3.34 0.48
CA PHE A 260 16.15 -2.69 0.92
C PHE A 260 15.05 -3.72 1.07
N LYS A 261 14.37 -3.72 2.22
CA LYS A 261 13.21 -4.57 2.51
C LYS A 261 11.95 -3.73 2.53
N LEU A 262 11.14 -3.81 1.47
CA LEU A 262 9.93 -3.03 1.29
C LEU A 262 8.69 -3.88 1.55
N TRP A 263 7.88 -3.47 2.53
CA TRP A 263 6.63 -4.11 2.88
C TRP A 263 5.44 -3.27 2.42
N PHE A 264 4.61 -3.83 1.53
CA PHE A 264 3.40 -3.18 1.04
C PHE A 264 2.22 -3.58 1.92
N SER A 265 1.79 -2.65 2.79
CA SER A 265 0.69 -2.86 3.73
C SER A 265 -0.65 -2.44 3.12
N ILE A 266 -1.66 -3.28 3.29
CA ILE A 266 -3.06 -2.98 2.97
C ILE A 266 -3.97 -3.58 4.03
N GLU A 267 -5.17 -3.05 4.15
CA GLU A 267 -6.25 -3.61 4.97
C GLU A 267 -6.97 -4.76 4.25
N LYS A 268 -7.64 -5.61 5.03
CA LYS A 268 -8.35 -6.81 4.54
C LYS A 268 -9.41 -6.45 3.50
N GLU A 269 -10.17 -5.41 3.77
CA GLU A 269 -11.23 -4.88 2.91
C GLU A 269 -10.66 -4.42 1.55
N THR A 270 -9.53 -3.75 1.58
CA THR A 270 -8.81 -3.31 0.36
C THR A 270 -8.34 -4.52 -0.46
N MET A 271 -7.83 -5.57 0.19
CA MET A 271 -7.42 -6.79 -0.49
C MET A 271 -8.61 -7.47 -1.18
N ILE A 272 -9.71 -7.68 -0.44
CA ILE A 272 -10.95 -8.30 -0.95
C ILE A 272 -11.51 -7.49 -2.12
N LYS A 273 -11.58 -6.17 -1.97
CA LYS A 273 -12.03 -5.27 -3.05
C LYS A 273 -11.19 -5.45 -4.30
N ARG A 274 -9.86 -5.47 -4.17
CA ARG A 274 -8.93 -5.63 -5.29
C ARG A 274 -9.03 -7.02 -5.95
N PHE A 275 -9.37 -8.06 -5.20
CA PHE A 275 -9.65 -9.40 -5.76
C PHE A 275 -10.93 -9.39 -6.60
N LYS A 276 -12.02 -8.82 -6.09
CA LYS A 276 -13.28 -8.67 -6.85
C LYS A 276 -13.06 -7.96 -8.18
N GLN A 277 -12.23 -6.92 -8.18
CA GLN A 277 -11.88 -6.15 -9.35
C GLN A 277 -10.99 -6.92 -10.34
N ARG A 278 -10.09 -7.79 -9.85
CA ARG A 278 -9.35 -8.71 -10.75
C ARG A 278 -10.32 -9.64 -11.47
N LEU A 279 -11.32 -10.17 -10.76
CA LEU A 279 -12.32 -11.08 -11.32
C LEU A 279 -13.23 -10.40 -12.35
N SER A 280 -13.63 -9.14 -12.11
CA SER A 280 -14.51 -8.39 -13.02
C SER A 280 -13.79 -7.88 -14.28
N SER A 281 -12.45 -7.76 -14.26
CA SER A 281 -11.68 -7.22 -15.38
C SER A 281 -11.16 -8.33 -16.30
N PRO A 282 -11.55 -8.37 -17.59
CA PRO A 282 -11.02 -9.34 -18.55
C PRO A 282 -9.49 -9.31 -18.68
N LEU A 283 -8.88 -8.13 -18.47
CA LEU A 283 -7.43 -7.93 -18.57
C LEU A 283 -6.67 -8.34 -17.29
N LYS A 284 -7.38 -8.53 -16.16
CA LYS A 284 -6.78 -8.80 -14.86
C LYS A 284 -7.18 -10.18 -14.29
N LYS A 285 -8.22 -10.82 -14.83
CA LYS A 285 -8.76 -12.09 -14.35
C LYS A 285 -7.70 -13.20 -14.26
N TRP A 286 -6.75 -13.24 -15.17
CA TRP A 286 -5.66 -14.20 -15.18
C TRP A 286 -4.71 -14.10 -13.96
N LYS A 287 -4.73 -12.98 -13.23
CA LYS A 287 -3.95 -12.76 -12.01
C LYS A 287 -4.62 -13.32 -10.75
N TYR A 288 -5.86 -13.76 -10.87
CA TYR A 288 -6.59 -14.34 -9.76
C TYR A 288 -6.39 -15.85 -9.71
N SER A 289 -6.07 -16.36 -8.55
CA SER A 289 -5.84 -17.79 -8.32
C SER A 289 -6.67 -18.30 -7.12
N PRO A 290 -6.91 -19.62 -7.02
CA PRO A 290 -7.54 -20.21 -5.83
C PRO A 290 -6.79 -19.91 -4.52
N ASN A 291 -5.49 -19.63 -4.59
CA ASN A 291 -4.72 -19.23 -3.41
C ASN A 291 -5.12 -17.84 -2.88
N ASP A 292 -5.59 -16.94 -3.74
CA ASP A 292 -6.06 -15.62 -3.31
C ASP A 292 -7.24 -15.72 -2.32
N GLU A 293 -8.17 -16.68 -2.53
CA GLU A 293 -9.29 -16.93 -1.60
C GLU A 293 -8.79 -17.45 -0.27
N LYS A 294 -7.91 -18.45 -0.28
CA LYS A 294 -7.31 -19.02 0.93
C LYS A 294 -6.60 -17.95 1.77
N MET A 295 -5.94 -17.00 1.12
CA MET A 295 -5.23 -15.93 1.84
C MET A 295 -6.15 -14.93 2.53
N VAL A 296 -7.42 -14.81 2.11
CA VAL A 296 -8.45 -14.05 2.83
C VAL A 296 -8.81 -14.75 4.15
N ASP A 297 -9.00 -16.08 4.09
CA ASP A 297 -9.34 -16.88 5.28
C ASP A 297 -8.16 -16.95 6.28
N LEU A 298 -6.93 -16.96 5.76
CA LEU A 298 -5.70 -17.00 6.55
C LEU A 298 -5.22 -15.60 6.99
N TRP A 299 -6.07 -14.56 6.89
CA TRP A 299 -5.68 -13.18 7.18
C TRP A 299 -5.04 -12.99 8.56
N ASP A 300 -5.66 -13.51 9.61
CA ASP A 300 -5.19 -13.34 10.99
C ASP A 300 -3.89 -14.12 11.23
N ARG A 301 -3.82 -15.36 10.74
CA ARG A 301 -2.59 -16.15 10.79
C ARG A 301 -1.44 -15.48 10.04
N PHE A 302 -1.71 -14.90 8.87
CA PHE A 302 -0.71 -14.13 8.13
C PHE A 302 -0.26 -12.90 8.93
N THR A 303 -1.16 -12.23 9.64
CA THR A 303 -0.84 -11.08 10.49
C THR A 303 0.10 -11.51 11.62
N GLU A 304 -0.21 -12.62 12.32
CA GLU A 304 0.64 -13.17 13.38
C GLU A 304 2.07 -13.44 12.89
N PHE A 305 2.22 -14.15 11.77
CA PHE A 305 3.54 -14.45 11.22
C PHE A 305 4.26 -13.19 10.71
N LYS A 306 3.55 -12.22 10.16
CA LYS A 306 4.09 -10.92 9.76
C LYS A 306 4.68 -10.17 10.98
N GLU A 307 3.96 -10.09 12.09
CA GLU A 307 4.48 -9.42 13.30
C GLU A 307 5.74 -10.11 13.82
N LYS A 308 5.72 -11.44 13.96
CA LYS A 308 6.90 -12.22 14.34
C LYS A 308 8.09 -12.00 13.39
N LEU A 309 7.82 -11.90 12.10
CA LEU A 309 8.83 -11.64 11.09
C LEU A 309 9.45 -10.26 11.27
N PHE A 310 8.64 -9.23 11.50
CA PHE A 310 9.14 -7.88 11.74
C PHE A 310 9.99 -7.80 13.01
N ASP A 311 9.49 -8.36 14.12
CA ASP A 311 10.18 -8.35 15.41
C ASP A 311 11.53 -9.06 15.35
N ARG A 312 11.64 -10.16 14.61
CA ARG A 312 12.86 -10.98 14.56
C ARG A 312 13.83 -10.59 13.46
N THR A 313 13.37 -9.90 12.41
CA THR A 313 14.20 -9.67 11.21
C THR A 313 14.36 -8.20 10.82
N SER A 314 13.74 -7.26 11.54
CA SER A 314 14.03 -5.85 11.34
C SER A 314 15.26 -5.45 12.14
N THR A 315 16.36 -5.17 11.44
CA THR A 315 17.64 -4.83 12.08
C THR A 315 17.98 -3.36 11.85
N VAL A 316 18.97 -2.85 12.57
CA VAL A 316 19.46 -1.47 12.39
C VAL A 316 20.00 -1.27 10.97
N ASN A 317 20.71 -2.27 10.44
CA ASN A 317 21.34 -2.20 9.12
C ASN A 317 20.34 -2.47 7.99
N HIS A 318 19.38 -3.37 8.21
CA HIS A 318 18.39 -3.81 7.22
C HIS A 318 16.98 -3.74 7.80
N PRO A 319 16.46 -2.52 8.07
CA PRO A 319 15.12 -2.36 8.62
C PRO A 319 14.04 -2.68 7.59
N TRP A 320 12.88 -3.14 8.06
CA TRP A 320 11.68 -3.17 7.24
C TRP A 320 11.13 -1.77 7.02
N VAL A 321 10.81 -1.46 5.76
CA VAL A 321 10.19 -0.20 5.34
C VAL A 321 8.73 -0.48 4.99
N ILE A 322 7.85 -0.05 5.88
CA ILE A 322 6.41 -0.25 5.74
C ILE A 322 5.82 0.86 4.86
N LEU A 323 5.20 0.48 3.77
CA LEU A 323 4.55 1.37 2.82
C LEU A 323 3.03 1.16 2.91
N ASP A 324 2.28 2.19 3.32
CA ASP A 324 0.82 2.15 3.14
C ASP A 324 0.51 2.08 1.65
N SER A 325 -0.07 0.97 1.23
CA SER A 325 -0.38 0.70 -0.16
C SER A 325 -1.88 0.75 -0.46
N THR A 326 -2.65 1.39 0.41
CA THR A 326 -4.05 1.74 0.16
C THR A 326 -4.15 2.60 -1.11
N ASP A 327 -3.19 3.52 -1.31
CA ASP A 327 -2.99 4.22 -2.57
C ASP A 327 -1.72 3.72 -3.29
N LYS A 328 -1.90 2.93 -4.35
CA LYS A 328 -0.79 2.35 -5.14
C LYS A 328 0.07 3.39 -5.87
N ARG A 329 -0.42 4.62 -6.10
CA ARG A 329 0.39 5.68 -6.69
C ARG A 329 1.34 6.23 -5.64
N VAL A 330 0.81 6.54 -4.46
CA VAL A 330 1.59 7.06 -3.34
C VAL A 330 2.65 6.07 -2.91
N SER A 331 2.26 4.82 -2.60
CA SER A 331 3.21 3.79 -2.16
C SER A 331 4.31 3.53 -3.19
N GLY A 332 3.97 3.55 -4.49
CA GLY A 332 4.95 3.36 -5.54
C GLY A 332 5.96 4.51 -5.67
N LEU A 333 5.52 5.76 -5.52
CA LEU A 333 6.44 6.91 -5.50
C LEU A 333 7.34 6.89 -4.27
N ASN A 334 6.76 6.60 -3.10
CA ASN A 334 7.49 6.56 -1.84
C ASN A 334 8.52 5.43 -1.80
N ALA A 335 8.20 4.25 -2.36
CA ALA A 335 9.14 3.15 -2.48
C ALA A 335 10.39 3.55 -3.30
N ILE A 336 10.19 4.18 -4.46
CA ILE A 336 11.29 4.64 -5.31
C ILE A 336 12.09 5.73 -4.59
N ARG A 337 11.41 6.72 -4.03
CA ARG A 337 12.03 7.84 -3.32
C ARG A 337 12.89 7.36 -2.16
N TYR A 338 12.39 6.45 -1.34
CA TYR A 338 13.13 5.90 -0.21
C TYR A 338 14.43 5.22 -0.65
N VAL A 339 14.39 4.38 -1.68
CA VAL A 339 15.61 3.72 -2.20
C VAL A 339 16.60 4.76 -2.69
N LEU A 340 16.17 5.74 -3.48
CA LEU A 340 17.04 6.79 -4.02
C LEU A 340 17.63 7.70 -2.93
N GLN A 341 16.88 8.00 -1.87
CA GLN A 341 17.39 8.79 -0.75
C GLN A 341 18.55 8.11 -0.02
N ASN A 342 18.55 6.78 0.06
CA ASN A 342 19.47 6.02 0.87
C ASN A 342 20.70 5.45 0.10
N ILE A 343 20.92 5.87 -1.14
CA ILE A 343 22.09 5.50 -1.95
C ILE A 343 22.84 6.77 -2.37
N PRO A 344 24.17 6.85 -2.15
CA PRO A 344 24.99 8.01 -2.55
C PRO A 344 25.46 7.88 -3.99
N TYR A 345 24.63 8.18 -4.98
CA TYR A 345 25.00 8.15 -6.39
C TYR A 345 25.31 9.55 -6.95
N ASP A 346 26.11 9.60 -8.03
CA ASP A 346 26.54 10.83 -8.66
C ASP A 346 25.38 11.62 -9.29
N GLY A 347 25.38 12.94 -9.11
CA GLY A 347 24.39 13.83 -9.70
C GLY A 347 22.98 13.73 -9.12
N LYS A 348 22.86 13.15 -7.92
CA LYS A 348 21.64 13.05 -7.14
C LYS A 348 21.02 14.42 -6.88
N ASN A 349 19.71 14.55 -7.13
CA ASN A 349 18.97 15.78 -6.83
C ASN A 349 18.37 15.70 -5.44
N GLU A 350 19.17 16.10 -4.43
CA GLU A 350 18.77 16.04 -3.02
C GLU A 350 17.54 16.92 -2.74
N GLU A 351 17.43 18.11 -3.35
CA GLU A 351 16.27 18.98 -3.17
C GLU A 351 14.97 18.32 -3.66
N PHE A 352 15.02 17.65 -4.82
CA PHE A 352 13.85 16.94 -5.35
C PHE A 352 13.48 15.72 -4.48
N LEU A 353 14.47 14.99 -4.00
CA LEU A 353 14.25 13.78 -3.22
C LEU A 353 13.83 14.07 -1.77
N SER A 354 14.27 15.21 -1.19
CA SER A 354 13.89 15.60 0.18
C SER A 354 12.45 16.11 0.32
N LYS A 355 11.75 16.33 -0.79
CA LYS A 355 10.33 16.73 -0.73
C LYS A 355 9.51 15.67 -0.02
N GLU A 356 8.85 16.07 1.05
CA GLU A 356 7.86 15.23 1.70
C GLU A 356 6.71 14.97 0.72
N PHE A 357 6.48 13.69 0.44
CA PHE A 357 5.29 13.24 -0.28
C PHE A 357 4.32 12.67 0.74
N PRO A 358 2.97 12.84 0.56
CA PRO A 358 2.02 12.47 1.61
C PRO A 358 2.34 11.11 2.21
N GLU A 359 2.34 11.10 3.50
CA GLU A 359 2.69 10.06 4.45
C GLU A 359 2.39 8.65 4.00
N ALA A 360 3.37 7.77 4.14
CA ALA A 360 3.08 6.36 4.21
C ALA A 360 4.34 5.51 4.29
N ILE A 361 5.38 6.02 4.95
CA ILE A 361 6.58 5.23 5.20
C ILE A 361 6.81 5.16 6.71
N THR A 362 6.85 3.95 7.24
CA THR A 362 7.35 3.68 8.58
C THR A 362 8.58 2.80 8.45
N VAL A 363 9.71 3.23 9.01
CA VAL A 363 10.92 2.42 9.09
C VAL A 363 10.94 1.76 10.45
N LEU A 364 10.81 0.43 10.48
CA LEU A 364 10.87 -0.35 11.71
C LEU A 364 12.33 -0.52 12.10
N ARG A 365 12.78 0.19 13.13
CA ARG A 365 14.08 0.01 13.74
C ARG A 365 13.88 -0.70 15.07
N PRO A 366 14.71 -1.71 15.41
CA PRO A 366 14.72 -2.27 16.76
C PRO A 366 15.07 -1.18 17.76
N GLU A 367 14.48 -1.24 18.96
CA GLU A 367 14.77 -0.36 20.09
C GLU A 367 16.20 -0.50 20.58
#